data_81d6902f40879e89d70dc902d661cbde
#
_entry.id   81d6902f40879e89d70dc902d661cbde
#
_cell.length_a   1.000
_cell.length_b   1.000
_cell.length_c   1.000
_cell.angle_alpha   90.00
_cell.angle_beta   90.00
_cell.angle_gamma   90.00
#
_symmetry.space_group_name_H-M   'P 1'
#
loop_
_entity.id
_entity.type
_entity.pdbx_description
1 polymer ?
#
loop_
_entity_poly.entity_id
_entity_poly.type
_entity_poly.pdbx_seq_one_letter_code
_entity_poly.pdbx_strand_id
1 'polypeptide(L)'
;DANYRKGEGRILVTLTRVVIEHVTKIDGFEQYFTSYHLKKTADFKSVYAVRLYELLMQWKSVGKTPVYELNKFRSQLGIGVNEYTRMEAFKRRVLDIAVDQINEFSDITVKYEQHKKGRSISGFSFSFKPKKVTIRSIETNRDPNTTDLFSIMTDKQRH
;
A
#
# COMPACT_ATOMS: atom_id res chain seq x y z
N ASP A 1 -11.85 4.52 -24.78
CA ASP A 1 -11.00 5.37 -25.62
C ASP A 1 -10.38 6.47 -24.77
N ALA A 2 -9.13 6.76 -25.01
CA ALA A 2 -8.42 7.85 -24.36
C ALA A 2 -7.86 8.82 -25.42
N ASN A 3 -8.17 10.09 -25.29
CA ASN A 3 -7.70 11.16 -26.16
C ASN A 3 -6.83 12.15 -25.38
N TYR A 4 -5.59 12.37 -25.83
CA TYR A 4 -4.69 13.36 -25.26
C TYR A 4 -4.78 14.68 -26.05
N ARG A 5 -5.10 15.78 -25.37
CA ARG A 5 -5.04 17.12 -25.95
C ARG A 5 -3.70 17.76 -25.66
N LYS A 6 -2.88 17.85 -26.72
CA LYS A 6 -1.54 18.46 -26.66
C LYS A 6 -1.68 19.94 -26.30
N GLY A 7 -0.97 20.37 -25.25
CA GLY A 7 -0.94 21.76 -24.79
C GLY A 7 -1.83 22.08 -23.58
N GLU A 8 -2.82 21.27 -23.26
CA GLU A 8 -3.72 21.51 -22.12
C GLU A 8 -3.36 20.67 -20.88
N GLY A 9 -2.41 19.72 -20.99
CA GLY A 9 -2.07 18.80 -19.90
C GLY A 9 -3.24 17.93 -19.43
N ARG A 10 -4.25 17.74 -20.29
CA ARG A 10 -5.48 17.00 -19.98
C ARG A 10 -5.58 15.74 -20.82
N ILE A 11 -6.00 14.66 -20.18
CA ILE A 11 -6.36 13.41 -20.84
C ILE A 11 -7.87 13.21 -20.69
N LEU A 12 -8.57 13.09 -21.82
CA LEU A 12 -9.97 12.70 -21.83
C LEU A 12 -10.05 11.18 -21.92
N VAL A 13 -10.60 10.54 -20.90
CA VAL A 13 -10.80 9.09 -20.85
C VAL A 13 -12.30 8.81 -20.92
N THR A 14 -12.72 8.08 -21.96
CA THR A 14 -14.08 7.58 -22.06
C THR A 14 -14.12 6.13 -21.64
N LEU A 15 -14.78 5.84 -20.52
CA LEU A 15 -14.95 4.49 -20.00
C LEU A 15 -16.14 3.81 -20.68
N THR A 16 -16.03 2.52 -20.96
CA THR A 16 -17.18 1.74 -21.42
C THR A 16 -18.16 1.52 -20.29
N ARG A 17 -19.43 1.27 -20.63
CA ARG A 17 -20.49 1.02 -19.63
C ARG A 17 -20.12 -0.10 -18.65
N VAL A 18 -19.52 -1.17 -19.16
CA VAL A 18 -19.06 -2.31 -18.33
C VAL A 18 -18.02 -1.86 -17.31
N VAL A 19 -17.05 -1.03 -17.70
CA VAL A 19 -16.03 -0.50 -16.78
C VAL A 19 -16.66 0.44 -15.76
N ILE A 20 -17.60 1.30 -16.17
CA ILE A 20 -18.32 2.19 -15.26
C ILE A 20 -19.09 1.38 -14.22
N GLU A 21 -19.84 0.35 -14.62
CA GLU A 21 -20.56 -0.52 -13.70
C GLU A 21 -19.66 -1.23 -12.69
N HIS A 22 -18.45 -1.65 -13.10
CA HIS A 22 -17.49 -2.29 -12.18
C HIS A 22 -16.83 -1.29 -11.23
N VAL A 23 -16.56 -0.07 -11.66
CA VAL A 23 -15.92 0.96 -10.83
C VAL A 23 -16.91 1.63 -9.87
N THR A 24 -18.17 1.80 -10.28
CA THR A 24 -19.20 2.48 -9.46
C THR A 24 -19.89 1.56 -8.46
N LYS A 25 -19.82 0.25 -8.63
CA LYS A 25 -20.37 -0.74 -7.69
C LYS A 25 -19.48 -1.06 -6.48
N ILE A 26 -18.36 -0.34 -6.31
CA ILE A 26 -17.47 -0.48 -5.14
C ILE A 26 -18.05 0.37 -3.99
N ASP A 27 -19.17 -0.05 -3.45
CA ASP A 27 -19.85 0.60 -2.33
C ASP A 27 -19.65 -0.11 -0.98
N GLY A 28 -18.58 -0.90 -0.86
CA GLY A 28 -18.17 -1.54 0.39
C GLY A 28 -18.77 -2.92 0.64
N PHE A 29 -19.69 -3.38 -0.18
CA PHE A 29 -20.32 -4.71 -0.07
C PHE A 29 -19.63 -5.80 -0.91
N GLU A 30 -18.76 -5.42 -1.84
CA GLU A 30 -18.02 -6.39 -2.65
C GLU A 30 -16.80 -6.93 -1.90
N GLN A 31 -16.76 -8.24 -1.69
CA GLN A 31 -15.73 -8.95 -0.91
C GLN A 31 -14.34 -8.98 -1.56
N TYR A 32 -14.15 -8.38 -2.73
CA TYR A 32 -12.96 -8.57 -3.57
C TYR A 32 -12.19 -7.30 -3.92
N PHE A 33 -12.38 -6.20 -3.20
CA PHE A 33 -11.57 -4.99 -3.42
C PHE A 33 -10.51 -4.81 -2.33
N THR A 34 -9.39 -4.20 -2.71
CA THR A 34 -8.31 -3.86 -1.79
C THR A 34 -8.36 -2.37 -1.47
N SER A 35 -8.47 -2.02 -0.20
CA SER A 35 -8.49 -0.64 0.27
C SER A 35 -7.27 -0.35 1.13
N TYR A 36 -6.57 0.76 0.82
CA TYR A 36 -5.48 1.29 1.63
C TYR A 36 -5.37 2.82 1.48
N HIS A 37 -4.74 3.47 2.45
CA HIS A 37 -4.53 4.92 2.40
C HIS A 37 -3.31 5.26 1.53
N LEU A 38 -3.48 6.05 0.48
CA LEU A 38 -2.39 6.51 -0.40
C LEU A 38 -1.24 7.18 0.36
N LYS A 39 -1.53 7.87 1.46
CA LYS A 39 -0.49 8.46 2.33
C LYS A 39 0.53 7.43 2.84
N LYS A 40 0.16 6.15 2.92
CA LYS A 40 1.05 5.08 3.39
C LYS A 40 2.08 4.66 2.35
N THR A 41 1.87 5.03 1.10
CA THR A 41 2.78 4.73 -0.02
C THR A 41 3.47 5.97 -0.57
N ALA A 42 3.12 7.17 -0.07
CA ALA A 42 3.62 8.44 -0.58
C ALA A 42 5.15 8.59 -0.44
N ASP A 43 5.72 8.00 0.59
CA ASP A 43 7.16 8.09 0.88
C ASP A 43 7.97 6.96 0.22
N PHE A 44 7.31 6.04 -0.48
CA PHE A 44 8.01 4.96 -1.20
C PHE A 44 8.71 5.51 -2.44
N LYS A 45 10.00 5.30 -2.53
CA LYS A 45 10.82 5.67 -3.68
C LYS A 45 10.84 4.59 -4.76
N SER A 46 10.57 3.33 -4.38
CA SER A 46 10.57 2.19 -5.28
C SER A 46 9.15 1.83 -5.72
N VAL A 47 8.93 1.74 -7.03
CA VAL A 47 7.68 1.22 -7.61
C VAL A 47 7.40 -0.21 -7.13
N TYR A 48 8.44 -1.00 -6.91
CA TYR A 48 8.30 -2.37 -6.39
C TYR A 48 7.79 -2.39 -4.95
N ALA A 49 8.15 -1.39 -4.13
CA ALA A 49 7.62 -1.25 -2.77
C ALA A 49 6.11 -0.95 -2.79
N VAL A 50 5.67 -0.06 -3.68
CA VAL A 50 4.24 0.25 -3.85
C VAL A 50 3.47 -1.01 -4.25
N ARG A 51 3.91 -1.69 -5.31
CA ARG A 51 3.24 -2.90 -5.82
C ARG A 51 3.24 -4.05 -4.80
N LEU A 52 4.35 -4.25 -4.10
CA LEU A 52 4.40 -5.25 -3.03
C LEU A 52 3.44 -4.89 -1.90
N TYR A 53 3.39 -3.63 -1.47
CA TYR A 53 2.46 -3.18 -0.44
C TYR A 53 0.99 -3.42 -0.84
N GLU A 54 0.62 -3.13 -2.09
CA GLU A 54 -0.72 -3.42 -2.63
C GLU A 54 -1.05 -4.92 -2.57
N LEU A 55 -0.12 -5.79 -2.95
CA LEU A 55 -0.29 -7.24 -2.85
C LEU A 55 -0.48 -7.71 -1.39
N LEU A 56 0.25 -7.11 -0.45
CA LEU A 56 0.11 -7.42 0.98
C LEU A 56 -1.24 -6.96 1.52
N MET A 57 -1.75 -5.82 1.08
CA MET A 57 -3.02 -5.26 1.54
C MET A 57 -4.23 -6.14 1.16
N GLN A 58 -4.14 -6.92 0.10
CA GLN A 58 -5.15 -7.94 -0.23
C GLN A 58 -5.33 -8.98 0.90
N TRP A 59 -4.28 -9.21 1.68
CA TRP A 59 -4.26 -10.18 2.77
C TRP A 59 -4.22 -9.53 4.17
N LYS A 60 -4.64 -8.27 4.26
CA LYS A 60 -4.55 -7.48 5.49
C LYS A 60 -5.24 -8.14 6.68
N SER A 61 -6.39 -8.76 6.46
CA SER A 61 -7.15 -9.46 7.51
C SER A 61 -6.46 -10.70 8.05
N VAL A 62 -5.65 -11.36 7.22
CA VAL A 62 -4.95 -12.62 7.56
C VAL A 62 -3.55 -12.35 8.11
N GLY A 63 -2.87 -11.28 7.64
CA GLY A 63 -1.49 -10.95 8.01
C GLY A 63 -0.43 -11.85 7.39
N LYS A 64 -0.82 -12.74 6.48
CA LYS A 64 0.08 -13.65 5.75
C LYS A 64 -0.46 -13.90 4.35
N THR A 65 0.44 -13.93 3.36
CA THR A 65 0.09 -14.26 1.98
C THR A 65 0.23 -15.74 1.70
N PRO A 66 -0.45 -16.27 0.66
CA PRO A 66 -0.08 -17.55 0.07
C PRO A 66 1.33 -17.49 -0.52
N VAL A 67 1.85 -18.64 -0.94
CA VAL A 67 3.10 -18.69 -1.69
C VAL A 67 2.85 -18.19 -3.11
N TYR A 68 3.46 -17.07 -3.45
CA TYR A 68 3.47 -16.57 -4.82
C TYR A 68 4.51 -17.34 -5.64
N GLU A 69 4.09 -17.95 -6.74
CA GLU A 69 4.98 -18.57 -7.70
C GLU A 69 5.89 -17.51 -8.32
N LEU A 70 7.19 -17.83 -8.48
CA LEU A 70 8.23 -16.87 -8.83
C LEU A 70 7.92 -16.03 -10.07
N ASN A 71 7.54 -16.67 -11.19
CA ASN A 71 7.31 -15.96 -12.45
C ASN A 71 6.07 -15.07 -12.38
N LYS A 72 5.01 -15.58 -11.75
CA LYS A 72 3.77 -14.83 -11.52
C LYS A 72 4.02 -13.64 -10.61
N PHE A 73 4.80 -13.82 -9.55
CA PHE A 73 5.16 -12.75 -8.63
C PHE A 73 6.00 -11.65 -9.31
N ARG A 74 6.98 -12.02 -10.12
CA ARG A 74 7.76 -11.07 -10.93
C ARG A 74 6.86 -10.24 -11.84
N SER A 75 5.93 -10.89 -12.53
CA SER A 75 4.94 -10.23 -13.38
C SER A 75 4.05 -9.27 -12.58
N GLN A 76 3.58 -9.67 -11.41
CA GLN A 76 2.77 -8.82 -10.52
C GLN A 76 3.54 -7.58 -10.04
N LEU A 77 4.85 -7.70 -9.81
CA LEU A 77 5.70 -6.55 -9.50
C LEU A 77 6.02 -5.68 -10.74
N GLY A 78 5.61 -6.11 -11.94
CA GLY A 78 5.87 -5.41 -13.19
C GLY A 78 7.30 -5.54 -13.68
N ILE A 79 7.98 -6.64 -13.35
CA ILE A 79 9.35 -6.92 -13.78
C ILE A 79 9.32 -7.62 -15.14
N GLY A 80 10.04 -7.08 -16.09
CA GLY A 80 10.17 -7.65 -17.42
C GLY A 80 10.91 -8.99 -17.42
N VAL A 81 10.69 -9.78 -18.48
CA VAL A 81 11.23 -11.14 -18.59
C VAL A 81 12.77 -11.18 -18.51
N ASN A 82 13.42 -10.15 -19.05
CA ASN A 82 14.89 -10.05 -19.11
C ASN A 82 15.49 -9.20 -17.98
N GLU A 83 14.66 -8.69 -17.04
CA GLU A 83 15.13 -7.88 -15.93
C GLU A 83 15.45 -8.76 -14.73
N TYR A 84 16.53 -8.46 -14.01
CA TYR A 84 16.92 -9.18 -12.79
C TYR A 84 16.89 -10.71 -12.93
N THR A 85 17.47 -11.25 -14.01
CA THR A 85 17.48 -12.70 -14.32
C THR A 85 18.17 -13.51 -13.23
N ARG A 86 19.19 -12.96 -12.59
CA ARG A 86 19.87 -13.59 -11.45
C ARG A 86 19.04 -13.39 -10.18
N MET A 87 18.75 -14.48 -9.47
CA MET A 87 17.96 -14.45 -8.23
C MET A 87 18.58 -13.55 -7.15
N GLU A 88 19.90 -13.50 -7.07
CA GLU A 88 20.60 -12.61 -6.14
C GLU A 88 20.30 -11.13 -6.46
N ALA A 89 20.37 -10.75 -7.73
CA ALA A 89 20.06 -9.39 -8.17
C ALA A 89 18.59 -9.04 -7.92
N PHE A 90 17.68 -9.97 -8.19
CA PHE A 90 16.25 -9.81 -7.91
C PHE A 90 16.01 -9.59 -6.41
N LYS A 91 16.58 -10.41 -5.53
CA LYS A 91 16.43 -10.24 -4.09
C LYS A 91 16.98 -8.88 -3.64
N ARG A 92 18.23 -8.59 -3.93
CA ARG A 92 18.92 -7.40 -3.42
C ARG A 92 18.34 -6.08 -3.97
N ARG A 93 17.96 -6.02 -5.25
CA ARG A 93 17.54 -4.79 -5.92
C ARG A 93 16.02 -4.58 -5.94
N VAL A 94 15.25 -5.62 -5.70
CA VAL A 94 13.80 -5.57 -5.76
C VAL A 94 13.19 -5.89 -4.39
N LEU A 95 13.38 -7.11 -3.89
CA LEU A 95 12.72 -7.58 -2.68
C LEU A 95 13.22 -6.87 -1.43
N ASP A 96 14.51 -6.83 -1.21
CA ASP A 96 15.08 -6.26 0.02
C ASP A 96 14.77 -4.77 0.08
N ILE A 97 14.96 -4.04 -1.02
CA ILE A 97 14.60 -2.60 -1.09
C ILE A 97 13.10 -2.37 -0.85
N ALA A 98 12.25 -3.21 -1.44
CA ALA A 98 10.80 -3.07 -1.25
C ALA A 98 10.38 -3.35 0.20
N VAL A 99 10.92 -4.39 0.80
CA VAL A 99 10.66 -4.77 2.19
C VAL A 99 11.18 -3.70 3.16
N ASP A 100 12.38 -3.19 2.93
CA ASP A 100 12.98 -2.15 3.77
C ASP A 100 12.14 -0.86 3.73
N GLN A 101 11.72 -0.42 2.54
CA GLN A 101 10.88 0.77 2.41
C GLN A 101 9.49 0.58 3.05
N ILE A 102 8.87 -0.58 2.89
CA ILE A 102 7.62 -0.89 3.57
C ILE A 102 7.83 -0.87 5.09
N ASN A 103 8.92 -1.47 5.56
CA ASN A 103 9.22 -1.49 6.99
C ASN A 103 9.57 -0.11 7.55
N GLU A 104 10.13 0.78 6.76
CA GLU A 104 10.49 2.14 7.20
C GLU A 104 9.28 3.07 7.17
N PHE A 105 8.59 3.17 6.03
CA PHE A 105 7.63 4.23 5.74
C PHE A 105 6.16 3.84 5.89
N SER A 106 5.82 2.54 5.98
CA SER A 106 4.43 2.12 6.13
C SER A 106 4.02 1.83 7.58
N ASP A 107 2.75 1.49 7.76
CA ASP A 107 2.13 1.12 9.04
C ASP A 107 2.24 -0.37 9.37
N ILE A 108 2.95 -1.14 8.56
CA ILE A 108 3.17 -2.57 8.78
C ILE A 108 4.65 -2.90 8.87
N THR A 109 4.94 -4.02 9.52
CA THR A 109 6.27 -4.66 9.46
C THR A 109 6.11 -5.96 8.71
N VAL A 110 6.88 -6.14 7.64
CA VAL A 110 6.82 -7.30 6.75
C VAL A 110 8.13 -8.08 6.78
N LYS A 111 8.01 -9.41 6.68
CA LYS A 111 9.11 -10.35 6.46
C LYS A 111 8.72 -11.28 5.34
N TYR A 112 9.69 -11.76 4.57
CA TYR A 112 9.44 -12.74 3.53
C TYR A 112 10.18 -14.04 3.78
N GLU A 113 9.61 -15.13 3.28
CA GLU A 113 10.18 -16.46 3.27
C GLU A 113 10.31 -16.94 1.83
N GLN A 114 11.46 -17.55 1.50
CA GLN A 114 11.68 -18.14 0.19
C GLN A 114 11.33 -19.63 0.22
N HIS A 115 10.59 -20.06 -0.78
CA HIS A 115 10.24 -21.46 -0.98
C HIS A 115 11.07 -22.05 -2.11
N LYS A 116 11.57 -23.25 -1.89
CA LYS A 116 12.43 -23.95 -2.87
C LYS A 116 11.74 -25.23 -3.37
N LYS A 117 11.99 -25.54 -4.64
CA LYS A 117 11.67 -26.83 -5.23
C LYS A 117 12.99 -27.43 -5.73
N GLY A 118 13.52 -28.39 -4.98
CA GLY A 118 14.90 -28.86 -5.19
C GLY A 118 15.94 -27.77 -4.91
N ARG A 119 16.82 -27.50 -5.86
CA ARG A 119 17.89 -26.47 -5.75
C ARG A 119 17.42 -25.06 -6.12
N SER A 120 16.28 -24.91 -6.79
CA SER A 120 15.81 -23.65 -7.29
C SER A 120 14.75 -23.01 -6.41
N ILE A 121 14.72 -21.68 -6.32
CA ILE A 121 13.66 -20.96 -5.64
C ILE A 121 12.40 -21.01 -6.52
N SER A 122 11.31 -21.51 -5.95
CA SER A 122 10.00 -21.65 -6.61
C SER A 122 9.07 -20.49 -6.35
N GLY A 123 9.25 -19.77 -5.23
CA GLY A 123 8.38 -18.67 -4.88
C GLY A 123 8.70 -18.03 -3.55
N PHE A 124 7.86 -17.05 -3.18
CA PHE A 124 7.96 -16.29 -1.94
C PHE A 124 6.61 -16.20 -1.23
N SER A 125 6.64 -16.22 0.08
CA SER A 125 5.49 -15.84 0.92
C SER A 125 5.88 -14.73 1.86
N PHE A 126 4.90 -13.95 2.30
CA PHE A 126 5.10 -12.81 3.16
C PHE A 126 4.27 -12.95 4.42
N SER A 127 4.85 -12.57 5.56
CA SER A 127 4.14 -12.39 6.81
C SER A 127 4.31 -10.97 7.28
N PHE A 128 3.23 -10.35 7.74
CA PHE A 128 3.27 -8.96 8.15
C PHE A 128 2.33 -8.69 9.32
N LYS A 129 2.65 -7.67 10.10
CA LYS A 129 1.87 -7.24 11.26
C LYS A 129 1.77 -5.72 11.27
N PRO A 130 0.66 -5.15 11.76
CA PRO A 130 0.58 -3.72 12.01
C PRO A 130 1.68 -3.29 12.98
N LYS A 131 2.32 -2.17 12.72
CA LYS A 131 3.19 -1.53 13.70
C LYS A 131 2.32 -1.06 14.86
N LYS A 132 2.75 -1.30 16.09
CA LYS A 132 2.15 -0.65 17.26
C LYS A 132 2.36 0.85 17.07
N VAL A 133 1.27 1.59 16.91
CA VAL A 133 1.31 3.04 17.01
C VAL A 133 1.63 3.31 18.48
N THR A 134 2.90 3.59 18.79
CA THR A 134 3.21 4.31 20.00
C THR A 134 2.62 5.69 19.75
N ILE A 135 1.45 5.97 20.34
CA ILE A 135 0.98 7.32 20.49
C ILE A 135 2.05 7.98 21.35
N ARG A 136 3.07 8.53 20.71
CA ARG A 136 3.82 9.61 21.35
C ARG A 136 2.72 10.62 21.60
N SER A 137 2.39 10.81 22.87
CA SER A 137 1.58 11.91 23.33
C SER A 137 2.02 13.10 22.48
N ILE A 138 1.13 13.55 21.60
CA ILE A 138 1.24 14.89 21.07
C ILE A 138 1.11 15.68 22.36
N GLU A 139 2.23 16.02 22.98
CA GLU A 139 2.27 17.18 23.84
C GLU A 139 1.77 18.28 22.94
N THR A 140 0.48 18.52 23.05
CA THR A 140 -0.12 19.75 22.58
C THR A 140 0.69 20.82 23.29
N ASN A 141 1.64 21.39 22.57
CA ASN A 141 2.24 22.66 22.92
C ASN A 141 1.09 23.67 22.79
N ARG A 142 0.13 23.57 23.72
CA ARG A 142 -0.90 24.57 23.90
C ARG A 142 -0.17 25.75 24.49
N ASP A 143 -0.09 26.79 23.69
CA ASP A 143 0.29 28.11 24.17
C ASP A 143 -0.53 28.36 25.46
N PRO A 144 0.13 28.59 26.62
CA PRO A 144 -0.55 28.81 27.88
C PRO A 144 -1.49 30.03 27.85
N ASN A 145 -1.44 30.84 26.80
CA ASN A 145 -2.32 32.00 26.57
C ASN A 145 -3.55 31.69 25.71
N THR A 146 -3.73 30.47 25.23
CA THR A 146 -4.94 30.10 24.47
C THR A 146 -6.07 29.83 25.45
N THR A 147 -6.93 30.82 25.65
CA THR A 147 -8.16 30.70 26.42
C THR A 147 -9.08 29.67 25.77
N ASP A 148 -9.44 28.63 26.52
CA ASP A 148 -10.34 27.57 26.03
C ASP A 148 -11.73 28.18 25.81
N LEU A 149 -12.12 28.36 24.55
CA LEU A 149 -13.40 28.94 24.14
C LEU A 149 -14.62 28.18 24.70
N PHE A 150 -14.43 26.94 25.14
CA PHE A 150 -15.48 26.12 25.72
C PHE A 150 -15.63 26.28 27.23
N SER A 151 -14.66 26.90 27.93
CA SER A 151 -14.74 27.16 29.35
C SER A 151 -15.62 28.37 29.71
N ILE A 152 -16.06 29.14 28.71
CA ILE A 152 -16.87 30.37 28.87
C ILE A 152 -18.38 30.09 28.67
N MET A 153 -18.76 28.89 28.25
CA MET A 153 -20.18 28.55 28.12
C MET A 153 -20.76 28.22 29.49
N THR A 154 -21.52 29.15 30.02
CA THR A 154 -22.27 28.97 31.26
C THR A 154 -23.36 27.90 31.10
N ASP A 155 -23.73 27.22 32.21
CA ASP A 155 -24.69 26.11 32.26
C ASP A 155 -26.11 26.44 31.74
N LYS A 156 -26.39 27.70 31.43
CA LYS A 156 -27.65 28.16 30.82
C LYS A 156 -27.75 27.93 29.31
N GLN A 157 -26.67 27.52 28.62
CA GLN A 157 -26.65 27.28 27.18
C GLN A 157 -26.62 25.78 26.80
N ARG A 158 -26.85 24.90 27.79
CA ARG A 158 -26.84 23.44 27.59
C ARG A 158 -28.22 22.80 27.46
N HIS A 159 -29.24 23.56 27.14
CA HIS A 159 -30.60 23.04 26.87
C HIS A 159 -31.03 23.37 25.45
#